data_591149ed44886a052ace19afef6d10ca
#
_entry.id   591149ed44886a052ace19afef6d10ca
#
_cell.length_a   1.000
_cell.length_b   1.000
_cell.length_c   1.000
_cell.angle_alpha   90.00
_cell.angle_beta   90.00
_cell.angle_gamma   90.00
#
_symmetry.space_group_name_H-M   'P 1'
#
loop_
_entity.id
_entity.type
_entity.pdbx_description
1 polymer ?
#
loop_
_entity_poly.entity_id
_entity_poly.type
_entity_poly.pdbx_seq_one_letter_code
_entity_poly.pdbx_strand_id
1 'polypeptide(L)'
;AETAFLDILGIALASSGMEFGRDAVALACDLGMGEEASVLGSDHRLPAPNAALANGTLAHGLDYDDTHAESVIHASACVVPAALAAAEAGRKDGRAMLAAAVAGWEVLVRLGLVCPGQFHDRGFHATSVCGPFAAALIAAKLWGCPAEQTANALGLCGSMAAGSMEFLTDGAWTKRIHPGWAGHSGLVAARMALRGFTGPKEVFEGRFGFYNLYIGKGGGDRDLSRLTSGLGTEWKTLQLDHKPFPCCHFTHAFIDAALFLREEHRIDPAEIDSVECRIHPREMPV
;
A
#
# COMPACT_ATOMS: atom_id res chain seq x y z
N ALA A 1 -1.82 5.33 -14.49
CA ALA A 1 -1.65 6.20 -13.32
C ALA A 1 -2.93 6.99 -13.02
N GLU A 2 -3.47 7.75 -13.97
CA GLU A 2 -4.69 8.56 -13.74
C GLU A 2 -5.88 7.72 -13.29
N THR A 3 -6.12 6.56 -13.92
CA THR A 3 -7.18 5.62 -13.52
C THR A 3 -7.03 5.17 -12.07
N ALA A 4 -5.82 4.85 -11.62
CA ALA A 4 -5.57 4.45 -10.25
C ALA A 4 -5.81 5.61 -9.25
N PHE A 5 -5.51 6.85 -9.63
CA PHE A 5 -5.88 8.02 -8.83
C PHE A 5 -7.38 8.17 -8.70
N LEU A 6 -8.11 8.07 -9.83
CA LEU A 6 -9.57 8.17 -9.83
C LEU A 6 -10.22 7.10 -8.95
N ASP A 7 -9.75 5.86 -9.06
CA ASP A 7 -10.20 4.70 -8.28
C ASP A 7 -10.01 4.95 -6.77
N ILE A 8 -8.79 5.27 -6.38
CA ILE A 8 -8.45 5.54 -4.97
C ILE A 8 -9.21 6.74 -4.39
N LEU A 9 -9.39 7.81 -5.16
CA LEU A 9 -10.18 8.97 -4.73
C LEU A 9 -11.65 8.56 -4.50
N GLY A 10 -12.22 7.76 -5.39
CA GLY A 10 -13.59 7.25 -5.24
C GLY A 10 -13.74 6.37 -4.00
N ILE A 11 -12.81 5.43 -3.76
CA ILE A 11 -12.81 4.56 -2.58
C ILE A 11 -12.67 5.39 -1.29
N ALA A 12 -11.73 6.34 -1.27
CA ALA A 12 -11.49 7.17 -0.08
C ALA A 12 -12.71 8.04 0.25
N LEU A 13 -13.39 8.62 -0.74
CA LEU A 13 -14.62 9.39 -0.54
C LEU A 13 -15.76 8.49 0.01
N ALA A 14 -15.93 7.29 -0.52
CA ALA A 14 -16.92 6.35 0.01
C ALA A 14 -16.59 5.94 1.45
N SER A 15 -15.32 5.69 1.76
CA SER A 15 -14.85 5.30 3.09
C SER A 15 -14.98 6.42 4.13
N SER A 16 -14.88 7.70 3.73
CA SER A 16 -14.90 8.85 4.65
C SER A 16 -16.21 8.97 5.45
N GLY A 17 -17.33 8.51 4.88
CA GLY A 17 -18.63 8.45 5.54
C GLY A 17 -18.82 7.28 6.50
N MET A 18 -17.90 6.33 6.55
CA MET A 18 -17.98 5.15 7.40
C MET A 18 -17.40 5.40 8.80
N GLU A 19 -17.74 4.55 9.77
CA GLU A 19 -17.27 4.67 11.16
C GLU A 19 -15.74 4.70 11.23
N PHE A 20 -15.08 3.67 10.72
CA PHE A 20 -13.61 3.60 10.72
C PHE A 20 -12.95 4.78 9.97
N GLY A 21 -13.62 5.31 8.95
CA GLY A 21 -13.12 6.45 8.17
C GLY A 21 -13.14 7.74 8.99
N ARG A 22 -14.23 8.00 9.71
CA ARG A 22 -14.34 9.15 10.63
C ARG A 22 -13.31 9.05 11.76
N ASP A 23 -13.13 7.85 12.32
CA ASP A 23 -12.16 7.62 13.40
C ASP A 23 -10.71 7.81 12.91
N ALA A 24 -10.40 7.34 11.68
CA ALA A 24 -9.07 7.55 11.07
C ALA A 24 -8.77 9.03 10.84
N VAL A 25 -9.76 9.81 10.39
CA VAL A 25 -9.61 11.27 10.20
C VAL A 25 -9.46 11.96 11.55
N ALA A 26 -10.28 11.61 12.54
CA ALA A 26 -10.19 12.18 13.89
C ALA A 26 -8.82 11.91 14.52
N LEU A 27 -8.34 10.66 14.47
CA LEU A 27 -7.00 10.31 14.95
C LEU A 27 -5.90 11.13 14.25
N ALA A 28 -5.97 11.28 12.94
CA ALA A 28 -4.97 12.05 12.21
C ALA A 28 -4.96 13.54 12.59
N CYS A 29 -6.12 14.10 12.94
CA CYS A 29 -6.26 15.45 13.52
C CYS A 29 -5.64 15.55 14.93
N ASP A 30 -5.88 14.55 15.78
CA ASP A 30 -5.32 14.49 17.14
C ASP A 30 -3.78 14.42 17.14
N LEU A 31 -3.19 13.78 16.11
CA LEU A 31 -1.74 13.75 15.94
C LEU A 31 -1.12 15.10 15.54
N GLY A 32 -1.93 16.08 15.22
CA GLY A 32 -1.53 17.46 14.97
C GLY A 32 -2.19 18.07 13.75
N MET A 33 -2.68 19.30 13.95
CA MET A 33 -3.25 20.14 12.89
C MET A 33 -2.17 20.79 12.04
N GLY A 34 -2.51 21.20 10.81
CA GLY A 34 -1.60 21.88 9.87
C GLY A 34 -2.31 22.26 8.58
N GLU A 35 -1.54 22.85 7.65
CA GLU A 35 -2.06 23.40 6.39
C GLU A 35 -1.34 22.80 5.15
N GLU A 36 -0.66 21.67 5.32
CA GLU A 36 0.23 21.16 4.27
C GLU A 36 -0.50 20.33 3.20
N ALA A 37 -1.41 19.44 3.62
CA ALA A 37 -2.05 18.49 2.72
C ALA A 37 -3.50 18.24 3.09
N SER A 38 -4.34 18.00 2.08
CA SER A 38 -5.78 17.78 2.21
C SER A 38 -6.10 16.38 2.71
N VAL A 39 -7.14 16.27 3.52
CA VAL A 39 -7.75 15.00 3.93
C VAL A 39 -9.00 14.77 3.06
N LEU A 40 -9.01 13.66 2.32
CA LEU A 40 -10.08 13.33 1.39
C LEU A 40 -11.43 13.15 2.12
N GLY A 41 -12.50 13.70 1.55
CA GLY A 41 -13.84 13.63 2.13
C GLY A 41 -14.06 14.54 3.35
N SER A 42 -13.15 15.47 3.63
CA SER A 42 -13.26 16.45 4.71
C SER A 42 -12.69 17.82 4.32
N ASP A 43 -12.95 18.83 5.15
CA ASP A 43 -12.37 20.20 5.00
C ASP A 43 -11.02 20.34 5.73
N HIS A 44 -10.51 19.27 6.33
CA HIS A 44 -9.27 19.31 7.09
C HIS A 44 -8.04 19.36 6.20
N ARG A 45 -7.06 20.14 6.63
CA ARG A 45 -5.69 20.11 6.14
C ARG A 45 -4.77 19.76 7.30
N LEU A 46 -3.81 18.86 7.05
CA LEU A 46 -2.95 18.31 8.08
C LEU A 46 -1.48 18.39 7.65
N PRO A 47 -0.52 18.18 8.56
CA PRO A 47 0.84 17.85 8.17
C PRO A 47 0.84 16.67 7.19
N ALA A 48 1.67 16.70 6.15
CA ALA A 48 1.63 15.72 5.08
C ALA A 48 1.69 14.25 5.54
N PRO A 49 2.50 13.86 6.55
CA PRO A 49 2.46 12.49 7.06
C PRO A 49 1.09 12.10 7.65
N ASN A 50 0.43 13.02 8.37
CA ASN A 50 -0.87 12.76 8.99
C ASN A 50 -1.98 12.69 7.93
N ALA A 51 -1.93 13.55 6.90
CA ALA A 51 -2.84 13.46 5.76
C ALA A 51 -2.65 12.12 5.00
N ALA A 52 -1.41 11.66 4.81
CA ALA A 52 -1.13 10.37 4.19
C ALA A 52 -1.67 9.20 5.04
N LEU A 53 -1.60 9.30 6.38
CA LEU A 53 -2.20 8.31 7.29
C LEU A 53 -3.72 8.22 7.10
N ALA A 54 -4.41 9.35 7.20
CA ALA A 54 -5.87 9.38 7.03
C ALA A 54 -6.27 8.87 5.64
N ASN A 55 -5.72 9.46 4.59
CA ASN A 55 -6.07 9.15 3.21
C ASN A 55 -5.75 7.70 2.82
N GLY A 56 -4.63 7.14 3.30
CA GLY A 56 -4.26 5.75 3.05
C GLY A 56 -5.18 4.76 3.77
N THR A 57 -5.64 5.11 4.97
CA THR A 57 -6.64 4.32 5.70
C THR A 57 -7.99 4.35 4.98
N LEU A 58 -8.42 5.53 4.49
CA LEU A 58 -9.64 5.66 3.68
C LEU A 58 -9.53 4.90 2.36
N ALA A 59 -8.39 4.96 1.68
CA ALA A 59 -8.15 4.30 0.41
C ALA A 59 -8.22 2.77 0.49
N HIS A 60 -7.82 2.20 1.64
CA HIS A 60 -7.81 0.74 1.84
C HIS A 60 -9.01 0.21 2.62
N GLY A 61 -9.85 1.10 3.14
CA GLY A 61 -10.90 0.77 4.10
C GLY A 61 -11.95 -0.22 3.61
N LEU A 62 -12.21 -0.26 2.31
CA LEU A 62 -13.19 -1.16 1.67
C LEU A 62 -12.57 -2.42 1.06
N ASP A 63 -11.24 -2.57 1.15
CA ASP A 63 -10.50 -3.63 0.43
C ASP A 63 -10.85 -3.69 -1.07
N TYR A 64 -11.12 -2.51 -1.67
CA TYR A 64 -11.54 -2.34 -3.07
C TYR A 64 -10.43 -1.78 -3.95
N ASP A 65 -9.34 -1.34 -3.36
CA ASP A 65 -8.14 -0.85 -4.02
C ASP A 65 -7.43 -1.96 -4.81
N ASP A 66 -6.69 -1.54 -5.83
CA ASP A 66 -5.99 -2.41 -6.76
C ASP A 66 -5.02 -3.40 -6.10
N THR A 67 -4.63 -4.40 -6.86
CA THR A 67 -3.62 -5.39 -6.46
C THR A 67 -2.63 -5.65 -7.58
N HIS A 68 -1.39 -5.96 -7.21
CA HIS A 68 -0.43 -6.60 -8.09
C HIS A 68 -0.33 -8.08 -7.69
N ALA A 69 -0.86 -8.97 -8.53
CA ALA A 69 -1.07 -10.37 -8.18
C ALA A 69 0.20 -11.10 -7.75
N GLU A 70 1.30 -11.01 -8.53
CA GLU A 70 2.54 -11.75 -8.22
C GLU A 70 3.20 -11.28 -6.92
N SER A 71 3.21 -9.98 -6.63
CA SER A 71 3.81 -9.44 -5.40
C SER A 71 2.88 -9.46 -4.20
N VAL A 72 1.59 -9.76 -4.40
CA VAL A 72 0.51 -9.74 -3.39
C VAL A 72 0.45 -8.39 -2.65
N ILE A 73 0.51 -7.28 -3.42
CA ILE A 73 0.56 -5.92 -2.88
C ILE A 73 -0.64 -5.11 -3.37
N HIS A 74 -1.28 -4.37 -2.45
CA HIS A 74 -2.24 -3.31 -2.73
C HIS A 74 -1.47 -2.00 -2.94
N ALA A 75 -1.16 -1.68 -4.19
CA ALA A 75 -0.14 -0.68 -4.46
C ALA A 75 -0.66 0.76 -4.34
N SER A 76 -1.84 1.03 -4.91
CA SER A 76 -2.33 2.40 -5.03
C SER A 76 -2.83 2.98 -3.71
N ALA A 77 -3.33 2.15 -2.78
CA ALA A 77 -3.76 2.62 -1.46
C ALA A 77 -2.65 3.26 -0.62
N CYS A 78 -1.37 2.89 -0.87
CA CYS A 78 -0.21 3.54 -0.25
C CYS A 78 0.32 4.69 -1.12
N VAL A 79 0.50 4.45 -2.43
CA VAL A 79 1.19 5.35 -3.34
C VAL A 79 0.41 6.63 -3.59
N VAL A 80 -0.91 6.55 -3.85
CA VAL A 80 -1.73 7.73 -4.19
C VAL A 80 -1.82 8.69 -3.01
N PRO A 81 -2.19 8.27 -1.79
CA PRO A 81 -2.21 9.15 -0.62
C PRO A 81 -0.86 9.79 -0.31
N ALA A 82 0.23 9.02 -0.40
CA ALA A 82 1.57 9.55 -0.18
C ALA A 82 1.96 10.59 -1.25
N ALA A 83 1.62 10.34 -2.53
CA ALA A 83 1.91 11.26 -3.62
C ALA A 83 1.10 12.57 -3.50
N LEU A 84 -0.19 12.49 -3.18
CA LEU A 84 -1.04 13.66 -2.94
C LEU A 84 -0.47 14.50 -1.81
N ALA A 85 -0.26 13.91 -0.64
CA ALA A 85 0.22 14.63 0.53
C ALA A 85 1.61 15.25 0.32
N ALA A 86 2.53 14.52 -0.31
CA ALA A 86 3.87 15.04 -0.58
C ALA A 86 3.87 16.13 -1.68
N ALA A 87 3.01 16.00 -2.69
CA ALA A 87 2.90 17.01 -3.76
C ALA A 87 2.30 18.32 -3.25
N GLU A 88 1.23 18.28 -2.47
CA GLU A 88 0.63 19.46 -1.86
C GLU A 88 1.62 20.16 -0.92
N ALA A 89 2.25 19.44 0.00
CA ALA A 89 3.25 19.98 0.91
C ALA A 89 4.46 20.58 0.19
N GLY A 90 4.88 19.97 -0.92
CA GLY A 90 5.96 20.43 -1.78
C GLY A 90 5.54 21.48 -2.83
N ARG A 91 4.26 21.84 -2.90
CA ARG A 91 3.66 22.74 -3.92
C ARG A 91 4.03 22.32 -5.34
N LYS A 92 3.91 21.02 -5.63
CA LYS A 92 4.21 20.42 -6.93
C LYS A 92 2.95 20.31 -7.77
N ASP A 93 3.12 20.39 -9.09
CA ASP A 93 2.04 20.18 -10.04
C ASP A 93 1.64 18.71 -10.21
N GLY A 94 0.51 18.47 -10.87
CA GLY A 94 -0.01 17.13 -11.10
C GLY A 94 0.93 16.23 -11.92
N ARG A 95 1.72 16.81 -12.85
CA ARG A 95 2.69 16.05 -13.65
C ARG A 95 3.82 15.52 -12.77
N ALA A 96 4.37 16.34 -11.90
CA ALA A 96 5.40 15.93 -10.96
C ALA A 96 4.87 14.88 -9.98
N MET A 97 3.63 15.07 -9.49
CA MET A 97 2.94 14.10 -8.63
C MET A 97 2.78 12.73 -9.31
N LEU A 98 2.24 12.68 -10.53
CA LEU A 98 2.06 11.44 -11.28
C LEU A 98 3.40 10.76 -11.56
N ALA A 99 4.45 11.50 -11.92
CA ALA A 99 5.78 10.95 -12.16
C ALA A 99 6.42 10.38 -10.87
N ALA A 100 6.13 10.97 -9.72
CA ALA A 100 6.57 10.44 -8.42
C ALA A 100 5.76 9.20 -8.02
N ALA A 101 4.46 9.19 -8.26
CA ALA A 101 3.60 8.04 -8.01
C ALA A 101 4.04 6.82 -8.84
N VAL A 102 4.34 6.99 -10.14
CA VAL A 102 4.87 5.91 -10.98
C VAL A 102 6.15 5.33 -10.39
N ALA A 103 7.09 6.18 -9.96
CA ALA A 103 8.30 5.69 -9.30
C ALA A 103 8.00 4.94 -7.98
N GLY A 104 6.99 5.40 -7.23
CA GLY A 104 6.52 4.74 -6.02
C GLY A 104 5.93 3.35 -6.29
N TRP A 105 5.07 3.20 -7.30
CA TRP A 105 4.55 1.90 -7.72
C TRP A 105 5.66 0.94 -8.12
N GLU A 106 6.64 1.41 -8.92
CA GLU A 106 7.77 0.58 -9.33
C GLU A 106 8.57 0.06 -8.13
N VAL A 107 8.87 0.90 -7.15
CA VAL A 107 9.59 0.48 -5.94
C VAL A 107 8.75 -0.50 -5.13
N LEU A 108 7.49 -0.16 -4.88
CA LEU A 108 6.61 -0.96 -4.04
C LEU A 108 6.42 -2.39 -4.58
N VAL A 109 6.06 -2.50 -5.86
CA VAL A 109 5.84 -3.78 -6.52
C VAL A 109 7.15 -4.59 -6.59
N ARG A 110 8.27 -3.97 -6.96
CA ARG A 110 9.57 -4.64 -7.08
C ARG A 110 10.07 -5.18 -5.75
N LEU A 111 9.83 -4.48 -4.64
CA LEU A 111 10.15 -4.99 -3.30
C LEU A 111 9.41 -6.30 -3.00
N GLY A 112 8.13 -6.40 -3.33
CA GLY A 112 7.37 -7.64 -3.17
C GLY A 112 7.81 -8.75 -4.11
N LEU A 113 8.18 -8.39 -5.35
CA LEU A 113 8.64 -9.35 -6.37
C LEU A 113 9.98 -10.03 -6.04
N VAL A 114 10.80 -9.49 -5.15
CA VAL A 114 12.03 -10.18 -4.69
C VAL A 114 11.73 -11.52 -4.03
N CYS A 115 10.58 -11.65 -3.37
CA CYS A 115 10.17 -12.85 -2.63
C CYS A 115 8.64 -13.01 -2.64
N PRO A 116 8.04 -13.34 -3.80
CA PRO A 116 6.58 -13.38 -3.96
C PRO A 116 5.90 -14.26 -2.91
N GLY A 117 4.88 -13.69 -2.22
CA GLY A 117 4.10 -14.40 -1.20
C GLY A 117 4.76 -14.59 0.15
N GLN A 118 6.10 -14.55 0.25
CA GLN A 118 6.82 -14.94 1.46
C GLN A 118 6.59 -14.00 2.66
N PHE A 119 6.24 -12.73 2.44
CA PHE A 119 5.83 -11.84 3.52
C PHE A 119 4.56 -12.37 4.20
N HIS A 120 3.57 -12.78 3.40
CA HIS A 120 2.32 -13.35 3.90
C HIS A 120 2.55 -14.69 4.62
N ASP A 121 3.40 -15.57 4.08
CA ASP A 121 3.79 -16.83 4.73
C ASP A 121 4.40 -16.61 6.12
N ARG A 122 4.97 -15.42 6.34
CA ARG A 122 5.56 -15.00 7.63
C ARG A 122 4.62 -14.19 8.51
N GLY A 123 3.37 -13.99 8.09
CA GLY A 123 2.37 -13.21 8.81
C GLY A 123 2.54 -11.70 8.69
N PHE A 124 3.22 -11.21 7.64
CA PHE A 124 3.36 -9.79 7.37
C PHE A 124 2.56 -9.37 6.13
N HIS A 125 1.80 -8.30 6.22
CA HIS A 125 1.13 -7.71 5.08
C HIS A 125 2.14 -7.00 4.17
N ALA A 126 2.41 -7.56 2.99
CA ALA A 126 3.44 -7.06 2.07
C ALA A 126 3.27 -5.56 1.75
N THR A 127 2.03 -5.08 1.53
CA THR A 127 1.71 -3.66 1.33
C THR A 127 2.24 -2.79 2.45
N SER A 128 2.08 -3.25 3.69
CA SER A 128 2.45 -2.49 4.90
C SER A 128 3.96 -2.42 5.11
N VAL A 129 4.65 -3.55 4.93
CA VAL A 129 6.10 -3.59 5.19
C VAL A 129 6.92 -3.01 4.04
N CYS A 130 6.45 -3.09 2.79
CA CYS A 130 7.12 -2.50 1.63
C CYS A 130 6.73 -1.02 1.39
N GLY A 131 5.53 -0.62 1.82
CA GLY A 131 4.95 0.71 1.55
C GLY A 131 5.78 1.90 2.00
N PRO A 132 6.42 1.89 3.19
CA PRO A 132 7.22 3.01 3.65
C PRO A 132 8.33 3.41 2.67
N PHE A 133 8.98 2.43 2.01
CA PHE A 133 10.04 2.69 1.03
C PHE A 133 9.50 3.42 -0.19
N ALA A 134 8.34 3.03 -0.70
CA ALA A 134 7.68 3.71 -1.82
C ALA A 134 7.29 5.14 -1.45
N ALA A 135 6.66 5.33 -0.29
CA ALA A 135 6.24 6.64 0.19
C ALA A 135 7.45 7.56 0.44
N ALA A 136 8.55 7.03 0.99
CA ALA A 136 9.78 7.79 1.18
C ALA A 136 10.41 8.24 -0.14
N LEU A 137 10.45 7.36 -1.16
CA LEU A 137 10.93 7.72 -2.49
C LEU A 137 10.07 8.80 -3.14
N ILE A 138 8.74 8.67 -3.07
CA ILE A 138 7.79 9.66 -3.58
C ILE A 138 8.06 11.03 -2.95
N ALA A 139 8.12 11.07 -1.62
CA ALA A 139 8.36 12.30 -0.88
C ALA A 139 9.75 12.89 -1.19
N ALA A 140 10.80 12.07 -1.18
CA ALA A 140 12.15 12.48 -1.52
C ALA A 140 12.23 13.11 -2.93
N LYS A 141 11.59 12.47 -3.92
CA LYS A 141 11.54 12.99 -5.29
C LYS A 141 10.79 14.32 -5.37
N LEU A 142 9.62 14.44 -4.74
CA LEU A 142 8.81 15.67 -4.78
C LEU A 142 9.43 16.81 -3.98
N TRP A 143 10.16 16.53 -2.92
CA TRP A 143 10.82 17.53 -2.08
C TRP A 143 12.26 17.84 -2.53
N GLY A 144 12.73 17.19 -3.61
CA GLY A 144 14.02 17.50 -4.23
C GLY A 144 15.23 16.97 -3.46
N CYS A 145 15.08 15.86 -2.74
CA CYS A 145 16.20 15.22 -2.07
C CYS A 145 17.23 14.73 -3.09
N PRO A 146 18.52 15.01 -2.89
CA PRO A 146 19.58 14.37 -3.65
C PRO A 146 19.65 12.85 -3.39
N ALA A 147 20.32 12.11 -4.25
CA ALA A 147 20.38 10.65 -4.20
C ALA A 147 20.83 10.11 -2.82
N GLU A 148 21.81 10.75 -2.18
CA GLU A 148 22.29 10.35 -0.85
C GLU A 148 21.19 10.49 0.23
N GLN A 149 20.47 11.61 0.24
CA GLN A 149 19.37 11.78 1.18
C GLN A 149 18.21 10.83 0.89
N THR A 150 17.94 10.55 -0.40
CA THR A 150 16.96 9.54 -0.79
C THR A 150 17.35 8.16 -0.26
N ALA A 151 18.61 7.76 -0.41
CA ALA A 151 19.11 6.49 0.15
C ALA A 151 19.00 6.45 1.68
N ASN A 152 19.29 7.56 2.36
CA ASN A 152 19.10 7.67 3.82
C ASN A 152 17.61 7.51 4.21
N ALA A 153 16.69 8.13 3.45
CA ALA A 153 15.25 7.98 3.71
C ALA A 153 14.81 6.51 3.57
N LEU A 154 15.24 5.82 2.52
CA LEU A 154 14.99 4.39 2.35
C LEU A 154 15.59 3.57 3.50
N GLY A 155 16.83 3.90 3.93
CA GLY A 155 17.48 3.24 5.06
C GLY A 155 16.68 3.39 6.36
N LEU A 156 16.12 4.57 6.64
CA LEU A 156 15.29 4.83 7.81
C LEU A 156 13.99 4.01 7.79
N CYS A 157 13.40 3.77 6.61
CA CYS A 157 12.18 2.97 6.47
C CYS A 157 12.35 1.54 6.97
N GLY A 158 13.54 0.96 6.91
CA GLY A 158 13.82 -0.37 7.45
C GLY A 158 13.52 -0.52 8.95
N SER A 159 13.55 0.58 9.71
CA SER A 159 13.19 0.64 11.12
C SER A 159 11.74 1.05 11.38
N MET A 160 10.99 1.41 10.34
CA MET A 160 9.61 1.91 10.43
C MET A 160 8.59 0.99 9.78
N ALA A 161 9.05 0.00 9.01
CA ALA A 161 8.19 -0.99 8.37
C ALA A 161 7.49 -1.84 9.44
N ALA A 162 6.18 -2.05 9.27
CA ALA A 162 5.35 -2.83 10.20
C ALA A 162 4.10 -3.33 9.48
N GLY A 163 3.39 -4.29 10.08
CA GLY A 163 2.10 -4.77 9.57
C GLY A 163 1.89 -6.26 9.78
N SER A 164 1.25 -6.63 10.91
CA SER A 164 0.86 -8.01 11.21
C SER A 164 -0.41 -8.38 10.45
N MET A 165 -0.52 -9.64 10.06
CA MET A 165 -1.74 -10.21 9.46
C MET A 165 -2.68 -10.85 10.50
N GLU A 166 -2.46 -10.66 11.79
CA GLU A 166 -3.28 -11.25 12.85
C GLU A 166 -4.76 -10.84 12.78
N PHE A 167 -5.08 -9.73 12.07
CA PHE A 167 -6.45 -9.32 11.80
C PHE A 167 -7.30 -10.40 11.07
N LEU A 168 -6.67 -11.38 10.42
CA LEU A 168 -7.38 -12.49 9.78
C LEU A 168 -8.05 -13.42 10.80
N THR A 169 -7.57 -13.43 12.04
CA THR A 169 -8.08 -14.32 13.10
C THR A 169 -9.45 -13.86 13.61
N ASP A 170 -9.69 -12.55 13.68
CA ASP A 170 -10.89 -11.98 14.32
C ASP A 170 -11.61 -10.90 13.49
N GLY A 171 -11.08 -10.55 12.32
CA GLY A 171 -11.64 -9.51 11.46
C GLY A 171 -11.39 -8.09 11.96
N ALA A 172 -10.37 -7.88 12.79
CA ALA A 172 -10.02 -6.57 13.31
C ALA A 172 -9.70 -5.54 12.19
N TRP A 173 -9.91 -4.26 12.47
CA TRP A 173 -9.74 -3.18 11.48
C TRP A 173 -8.28 -2.85 11.14
N THR A 174 -7.31 -3.51 11.75
CA THR A 174 -5.89 -3.17 11.61
C THR A 174 -5.37 -3.26 10.17
N LYS A 175 -5.94 -4.11 9.32
CA LYS A 175 -5.60 -4.12 7.88
C LYS A 175 -5.78 -2.73 7.24
N ARG A 176 -6.86 -2.02 7.61
CA ARG A 176 -7.24 -0.73 7.00
C ARG A 176 -6.19 0.35 7.19
N ILE A 177 -5.48 0.36 8.34
CA ILE A 177 -4.47 1.38 8.62
C ILE A 177 -3.14 1.15 7.90
N HIS A 178 -2.88 -0.05 7.39
CA HIS A 178 -1.57 -0.44 6.89
C HIS A 178 -1.01 0.49 5.81
N PRO A 179 -1.74 0.81 4.71
CA PRO A 179 -1.22 1.73 3.70
C PRO A 179 -1.05 3.16 4.21
N GLY A 180 -1.96 3.60 5.10
CA GLY A 180 -1.89 4.91 5.73
C GLY A 180 -0.65 5.04 6.63
N TRP A 181 -0.40 4.03 7.47
CA TRP A 181 0.79 3.99 8.32
C TRP A 181 2.08 3.92 7.50
N ALA A 182 2.08 3.14 6.42
CA ALA A 182 3.19 3.06 5.48
C ALA A 182 3.49 4.43 4.85
N GLY A 183 2.45 5.14 4.38
CA GLY A 183 2.55 6.50 3.85
C GLY A 183 3.10 7.47 4.88
N HIS A 184 2.52 7.49 6.08
CA HIS A 184 2.99 8.31 7.21
C HIS A 184 4.48 8.07 7.48
N SER A 185 4.87 6.82 7.69
CA SER A 185 6.24 6.43 8.04
C SER A 185 7.24 6.84 6.95
N GLY A 186 6.91 6.62 5.68
CA GLY A 186 7.77 6.99 4.56
C GLY A 186 7.97 8.51 4.42
N LEU A 187 6.90 9.31 4.59
CA LEU A 187 7.01 10.77 4.57
C LEU A 187 7.82 11.31 5.76
N VAL A 188 7.67 10.69 6.94
CA VAL A 188 8.51 11.01 8.12
C VAL A 188 9.98 10.69 7.83
N ALA A 189 10.28 9.51 7.27
CA ALA A 189 11.64 9.11 6.91
C ALA A 189 12.29 10.09 5.93
N ALA A 190 11.56 10.53 4.90
CA ALA A 190 12.03 11.53 3.96
C ALA A 190 12.32 12.88 4.64
N ARG A 191 11.48 13.33 5.58
CA ARG A 191 11.71 14.56 6.37
C ARG A 191 12.94 14.44 7.28
N MET A 192 13.14 13.27 7.89
CA MET A 192 14.33 13.03 8.71
C MET A 192 15.61 13.10 7.86
N ALA A 193 15.61 12.47 6.68
CA ALA A 193 16.74 12.50 5.76
C ALA A 193 17.04 13.92 5.26
N LEU A 194 16.02 14.74 4.96
CA LEU A 194 16.18 16.16 4.62
C LEU A 194 16.86 16.97 5.73
N ARG A 195 16.70 16.56 6.99
CA ARG A 195 17.33 17.18 8.17
C ARG A 195 18.70 16.59 8.50
N GLY A 196 19.21 15.68 7.67
CA GLY A 196 20.53 15.09 7.83
C GLY A 196 20.57 13.79 8.66
N PHE A 197 19.42 13.20 9.00
CA PHE A 197 19.42 11.85 9.59
C PHE A 197 19.92 10.85 8.56
N THR A 198 20.79 9.95 9.00
CA THR A 198 21.35 8.89 8.17
C THR A 198 20.59 7.57 8.36
N GLY A 199 20.45 6.81 7.29
CA GLY A 199 19.92 5.45 7.30
C GLY A 199 20.98 4.44 6.83
N PRO A 200 20.81 3.14 7.19
CA PRO A 200 21.74 2.11 6.73
C PRO A 200 21.74 2.00 5.20
N LYS A 201 22.92 1.94 4.59
CA LYS A 201 23.08 1.85 3.13
C LYS A 201 22.62 0.50 2.58
N GLU A 202 22.85 -0.57 3.32
CA GLU A 202 22.48 -1.94 2.97
C GLU A 202 21.14 -2.36 3.58
N VAL A 203 20.15 -1.44 3.58
CA VAL A 203 18.86 -1.67 4.24
C VAL A 203 18.11 -2.88 3.71
N PHE A 204 18.29 -3.26 2.45
CA PHE A 204 17.59 -4.39 1.84
C PHE A 204 18.38 -5.71 2.04
N GLU A 205 19.66 -5.75 1.68
CA GLU A 205 20.49 -6.95 1.59
C GLU A 205 21.37 -7.19 2.83
N GLY A 206 21.58 -6.20 3.67
CA GLY A 206 22.50 -6.24 4.80
C GLY A 206 22.20 -7.36 5.80
N ARG A 207 23.18 -7.67 6.66
CA ARG A 207 23.10 -8.72 7.70
C ARG A 207 21.80 -8.66 8.52
N PHE A 208 21.33 -7.45 8.84
CA PHE A 208 20.08 -7.14 9.54
C PHE A 208 19.13 -6.35 8.65
N GLY A 209 19.28 -6.47 7.33
CA GLY A 209 18.48 -5.79 6.33
C GLY A 209 17.06 -6.34 6.25
N PHE A 210 16.21 -5.61 5.52
CA PHE A 210 14.78 -5.81 5.39
C PHE A 210 14.39 -7.27 5.08
N TYR A 211 14.99 -7.87 4.05
CA TYR A 211 14.64 -9.25 3.69
C TYR A 211 15.10 -10.28 4.72
N ASN A 212 16.25 -10.06 5.36
CA ASN A 212 16.72 -10.95 6.42
C ASN A 212 15.87 -10.85 7.68
N LEU A 213 15.31 -9.67 7.96
CA LEU A 213 14.44 -9.42 9.10
C LEU A 213 13.06 -10.05 8.92
N TYR A 214 12.41 -9.77 7.79
CA TYR A 214 11.02 -10.14 7.55
C TYR A 214 10.84 -11.56 6.98
N ILE A 215 11.80 -12.03 6.16
CA ILE A 215 11.73 -13.35 5.53
C ILE A 215 12.58 -14.39 6.27
N GLY A 216 13.54 -13.94 7.06
CA GLY A 216 14.49 -14.81 7.78
C GLY A 216 15.78 -15.05 7.00
N LYS A 217 16.87 -15.33 7.73
CA LYS A 217 18.18 -15.62 7.15
C LYS A 217 18.12 -16.93 6.38
N GLY A 218 18.51 -16.89 5.10
CA GLY A 218 18.50 -18.06 4.23
C GLY A 218 17.10 -18.59 3.91
N GLY A 219 16.04 -17.86 4.27
CA GLY A 219 14.66 -18.21 3.96
C GLY A 219 14.29 -17.91 2.52
N GLY A 220 13.71 -18.91 1.83
CA GLY A 220 13.09 -18.80 0.52
C GLY A 220 13.99 -18.43 -0.65
N ASP A 221 13.47 -18.58 -1.84
CA ASP A 221 14.07 -18.06 -3.07
C ASP A 221 13.91 -16.55 -3.08
N ARG A 222 15.02 -15.81 -2.95
CA ARG A 222 15.08 -14.35 -3.04
C ARG A 222 15.89 -13.95 -4.26
N ASP A 223 15.29 -13.16 -5.10
CA ASP A 223 15.95 -12.59 -6.27
C ASP A 223 16.06 -11.07 -6.16
N LEU A 224 17.13 -10.59 -5.53
CA LEU A 224 17.39 -9.15 -5.39
C LEU A 224 17.58 -8.44 -6.74
N SER A 225 17.88 -9.17 -7.83
CA SER A 225 18.01 -8.57 -9.15
C SER A 225 16.69 -7.96 -9.63
N ARG A 226 15.54 -8.47 -9.15
CA ARG A 226 14.21 -7.96 -9.48
C ARG A 226 13.96 -6.53 -9.00
N LEU A 227 14.75 -6.01 -8.06
CA LEU A 227 14.68 -4.60 -7.65
C LEU A 227 15.04 -3.66 -8.80
N THR A 228 16.00 -4.04 -9.64
CA THR A 228 16.55 -3.14 -10.67
C THR A 228 16.44 -3.67 -12.10
N SER A 229 16.17 -4.97 -12.30
CA SER A 229 16.04 -5.56 -13.64
C SER A 229 14.93 -4.87 -14.44
N GLY A 230 15.25 -4.41 -15.66
CA GLY A 230 14.30 -3.71 -16.52
C GLY A 230 13.83 -2.34 -16.00
N LEU A 231 14.47 -1.78 -14.97
CA LEU A 231 14.08 -0.48 -14.42
C LEU A 231 14.22 0.63 -15.50
N GLY A 232 13.14 1.38 -15.70
CA GLY A 232 13.08 2.43 -16.73
C GLY A 232 12.67 1.95 -18.13
N THR A 233 12.57 0.63 -18.35
CA THR A 233 12.11 0.02 -19.62
C THR A 233 10.90 -0.89 -19.46
N GLU A 234 10.79 -1.55 -18.31
CA GLU A 234 9.63 -2.37 -17.94
C GLU A 234 8.88 -1.69 -16.78
N TRP A 235 7.58 -1.49 -16.97
CA TRP A 235 6.74 -0.78 -16.02
C TRP A 235 5.77 -1.72 -15.31
N LYS A 236 6.06 -2.05 -14.06
CA LYS A 236 5.19 -2.92 -13.22
C LYS A 236 3.85 -2.25 -12.89
N THR A 237 3.80 -0.93 -12.94
CA THR A 237 2.56 -0.15 -12.83
C THR A 237 1.48 -0.59 -13.84
N LEU A 238 1.86 -1.13 -15.00
CA LEU A 238 0.93 -1.64 -16.01
C LEU A 238 0.32 -3.01 -15.67
N GLN A 239 0.79 -3.64 -14.60
CA GLN A 239 0.36 -4.96 -14.13
C GLN A 239 -0.52 -4.86 -12.87
N LEU A 240 -1.00 -3.66 -12.55
CA LEU A 240 -1.96 -3.44 -11.47
C LEU A 240 -3.36 -3.79 -11.94
N ASP A 241 -4.06 -4.62 -11.17
CA ASP A 241 -5.41 -5.07 -11.45
C ASP A 241 -6.41 -4.30 -10.59
N HIS A 242 -7.35 -3.58 -11.23
CA HIS A 242 -8.47 -2.95 -10.54
C HIS A 242 -9.51 -4.00 -10.18
N LYS A 243 -10.03 -3.92 -8.97
CA LYS A 243 -11.01 -4.87 -8.46
C LYS A 243 -12.42 -4.54 -8.96
N PRO A 244 -13.17 -5.51 -9.53
CA PRO A 244 -14.58 -5.34 -9.86
C PRO A 244 -15.52 -5.45 -8.64
N PHE A 245 -15.06 -6.06 -7.53
CA PHE A 245 -15.85 -6.26 -6.31
C PHE A 245 -15.15 -5.67 -5.08
N PRO A 246 -15.89 -5.04 -4.14
CA PRO A 246 -15.34 -4.40 -2.94
C PRO A 246 -15.01 -5.43 -1.83
N CYS A 247 -14.07 -6.32 -2.11
CA CYS A 247 -13.63 -7.37 -1.18
C CYS A 247 -12.24 -7.90 -1.53
N CYS A 248 -11.75 -8.85 -0.75
CA CYS A 248 -10.48 -9.52 -0.98
C CYS A 248 -10.43 -10.15 -2.39
N HIS A 249 -9.34 -9.94 -3.12
CA HIS A 249 -9.19 -10.39 -4.50
C HIS A 249 -9.31 -11.93 -4.63
N PHE A 250 -8.88 -12.70 -3.63
CA PHE A 250 -9.01 -14.16 -3.62
C PHE A 250 -10.46 -14.65 -3.67
N THR A 251 -11.45 -13.82 -3.31
CA THR A 251 -12.87 -14.18 -3.35
C THR A 251 -13.54 -13.91 -4.70
N HIS A 252 -12.90 -13.14 -5.59
CA HIS A 252 -13.53 -12.67 -6.83
C HIS A 252 -13.93 -13.81 -7.77
N ALA A 253 -13.08 -14.85 -7.92
CA ALA A 253 -13.40 -16.00 -8.76
C ALA A 253 -14.66 -16.75 -8.29
N PHE A 254 -14.91 -16.80 -6.99
CA PHE A 254 -16.10 -17.42 -6.42
C PHE A 254 -17.35 -16.55 -6.65
N ILE A 255 -17.20 -15.22 -6.55
CA ILE A 255 -18.28 -14.28 -6.85
C ILE A 255 -18.68 -14.39 -8.33
N ASP A 256 -17.71 -14.36 -9.24
CA ASP A 256 -17.96 -14.53 -10.68
C ASP A 256 -18.65 -15.87 -10.97
N ALA A 257 -18.16 -16.97 -10.38
CA ALA A 257 -18.76 -18.28 -10.55
C ALA A 257 -20.20 -18.33 -10.04
N ALA A 258 -20.47 -17.74 -8.87
CA ALA A 258 -21.83 -17.69 -8.30
C ALA A 258 -22.78 -16.85 -9.16
N LEU A 259 -22.32 -15.70 -9.68
CA LEU A 259 -23.11 -14.86 -10.57
C LEU A 259 -23.41 -15.57 -11.89
N PHE A 260 -22.41 -16.22 -12.47
CA PHE A 260 -22.56 -17.01 -13.69
C PHE A 260 -23.57 -18.16 -13.52
N LEU A 261 -23.42 -18.97 -12.47
CA LEU A 261 -24.34 -20.10 -12.20
C LEU A 261 -25.77 -19.63 -11.96
N ARG A 262 -25.92 -18.53 -11.21
CA ARG A 262 -27.25 -17.94 -10.94
C ARG A 262 -27.93 -17.52 -12.24
N GLU A 263 -27.21 -16.90 -13.15
CA GLU A 263 -27.76 -16.42 -14.42
C GLU A 263 -28.08 -17.59 -15.36
N GLU A 264 -27.14 -18.54 -15.53
CA GLU A 264 -27.27 -19.69 -16.44
C GLU A 264 -28.42 -20.63 -16.02
N HIS A 265 -28.54 -20.91 -14.71
CA HIS A 265 -29.52 -21.85 -14.17
C HIS A 265 -30.75 -21.17 -13.55
N ARG A 266 -30.80 -19.83 -13.54
CA ARG A 266 -31.90 -19.05 -12.92
C ARG A 266 -32.15 -19.43 -11.46
N ILE A 267 -31.08 -19.65 -10.71
CA ILE A 267 -31.14 -20.11 -9.31
C ILE A 267 -31.80 -19.03 -8.44
N ASP A 268 -32.86 -19.41 -7.70
CA ASP A 268 -33.39 -18.57 -6.62
C ASP A 268 -32.49 -18.73 -5.37
N PRO A 269 -31.93 -17.64 -4.81
CA PRO A 269 -31.13 -17.72 -3.59
C PRO A 269 -31.86 -18.40 -2.42
N ALA A 270 -33.19 -18.36 -2.37
CA ALA A 270 -33.98 -19.03 -1.35
C ALA A 270 -34.01 -20.57 -1.46
N GLU A 271 -33.62 -21.12 -2.60
CA GLU A 271 -33.57 -22.56 -2.86
C GLU A 271 -32.16 -23.16 -2.66
N ILE A 272 -31.19 -22.34 -2.21
CA ILE A 272 -29.82 -22.80 -1.97
C ILE A 272 -29.69 -23.40 -0.57
N ASP A 273 -29.43 -24.72 -0.49
CA ASP A 273 -29.15 -25.40 0.77
C ASP A 273 -27.68 -25.24 1.21
N SER A 274 -26.75 -25.27 0.27
CA SER A 274 -25.32 -25.17 0.57
C SER A 274 -24.50 -24.68 -0.62
N VAL A 275 -23.35 -24.07 -0.33
CA VAL A 275 -22.35 -23.67 -1.30
C VAL A 275 -21.01 -24.27 -0.90
N GLU A 276 -20.40 -25.03 -1.81
CA GLU A 276 -19.06 -25.60 -1.63
C GLU A 276 -18.06 -24.86 -2.51
N CYS A 277 -17.10 -24.15 -1.88
CA CYS A 277 -15.98 -23.49 -2.58
C CYS A 277 -14.72 -24.34 -2.42
N ARG A 278 -14.14 -24.77 -3.55
CA ARG A 278 -12.86 -25.51 -3.55
C ARG A 278 -11.73 -24.57 -3.88
N ILE A 279 -10.80 -24.40 -2.93
CA ILE A 279 -9.67 -23.49 -3.02
C ILE A 279 -8.33 -24.24 -2.95
N HIS A 280 -7.27 -23.60 -3.44
CA HIS A 280 -5.94 -24.15 -3.29
C HIS A 280 -5.49 -24.09 -1.81
N PRO A 281 -4.81 -25.13 -1.26
CA PRO A 281 -4.42 -25.16 0.15
C PRO A 281 -3.60 -23.95 0.63
N ARG A 282 -2.85 -23.28 -0.26
CA ARG A 282 -2.10 -22.06 0.08
C ARG A 282 -2.98 -20.83 0.33
N GLU A 283 -4.23 -20.86 -0.11
CA GLU A 283 -5.19 -19.77 0.08
C GLU A 283 -6.03 -19.95 1.36
N MET A 284 -5.98 -21.13 1.98
CA MET A 284 -6.72 -21.44 3.19
C MET A 284 -6.42 -20.55 4.42
N PRO A 285 -5.19 -20.01 4.58
CA PRO A 285 -4.87 -19.14 5.72
C PRO A 285 -5.28 -17.67 5.55
N VAL A 286 -5.89 -17.30 4.41
CA VAL A 286 -6.22 -15.90 4.08
C VAL A 286 -7.70 -15.61 4.25
#